data_1781740e727a7deea41a98ebd7289f1b
#
_entry.id   1781740e727a7deea41a98ebd7289f1b
#
_cell.length_a   1.000
_cell.length_b   1.000
_cell.length_c   1.000
_cell.angle_alpha   90.00
_cell.angle_beta   90.00
_cell.angle_gamma   90.00
#
_symmetry.space_group_name_H-M   'P 1'
#
loop_
_entity.id
_entity.type
_entity.pdbx_description
1 polymer ?
#
loop_
_entity_poly.entity_id
_entity_poly.type
_entity_poly.pdbx_seq_one_letter_code
_entity_poly.pdbx_strand_id
1 'polypeptide(L)'
;MITDSLIWNDYKDLDIDGKWVMVMRHSPERENPHSAYAPHSDLHNKMIEARDRGAAGIIFISQIEDSTLIPFKYIPGYSKSGIPAIHLANEVADDILKSVGSSREKIQNKMNRSLKSESFTIPGLKITANVELKDIYSRAANVVGKIISRNHKYRDEFIIIGAHFDHLGYGGPGSGSLKPDTNAVHNGANDNASGTAGLLELAHKLQANRKLLKRSILLIAFDAEEKGLLGSKYFVQNPTINIKNVSAMINMDMIGKMRDSTVIIGGVGTSPVFEPILDSLSIDTGLKFEYDKAGYGPSDHASFYAENIPVLFFFTGDYENLYHLPEDDWEKINVQGEKQILDVIYKLTIKLSRENSKPLFTLSGPKKQKNSRSNQKVKLGIIPYYGGTIKGLKVDKIYDPNGPAAKAGIRSGDIIKSINKKPVNDIYEFMKRMDGIDKGQSISVDIKRNGKIIMLTVRF
;
A
#
# COMPACT_ATOMS: atom_id res chain seq x y z
N MET A 1 -4.33 28.47 2.33
CA MET A 1 -3.05 28.04 1.74
C MET A 1 -2.06 29.19 1.85
N ILE A 2 -0.82 28.92 2.21
CA ILE A 2 0.28 29.85 2.15
C ILE A 2 1.44 29.19 1.43
N THR A 3 2.06 29.89 0.52
CA THR A 3 3.29 29.46 -0.15
C THR A 3 4.06 30.68 -0.68
N ASP A 4 5.26 30.84 -0.18
CA ASP A 4 6.13 31.96 -0.59
C ASP A 4 6.58 31.84 -2.05
N SER A 5 6.77 30.60 -2.52
CA SER A 5 7.18 30.33 -3.89
C SER A 5 6.14 30.72 -4.94
N LEU A 6 4.85 30.81 -4.55
CA LEU A 6 3.74 31.16 -5.44
C LEU A 6 3.12 32.53 -5.11
N ILE A 7 3.69 33.24 -4.12
CA ILE A 7 3.18 34.54 -3.63
C ILE A 7 1.69 34.46 -3.24
N TRP A 8 1.29 33.34 -2.61
CA TRP A 8 -0.08 33.07 -2.17
C TRP A 8 -0.21 33.10 -0.66
N ASN A 9 -1.11 33.94 -0.14
CA ASN A 9 -1.41 34.00 1.29
C ASN A 9 -2.90 34.29 1.50
N ASP A 10 -3.66 33.26 1.90
CA ASP A 10 -5.10 33.37 2.19
C ASP A 10 -5.43 34.18 3.45
N TYR A 11 -4.46 34.43 4.31
CA TYR A 11 -4.63 35.12 5.58
C TYR A 11 -4.06 36.53 5.58
N LYS A 12 -3.58 37.00 4.40
CA LYS A 12 -3.05 38.35 4.29
C LYS A 12 -4.12 39.38 4.67
N ASP A 13 -3.74 40.32 5.54
CA ASP A 13 -4.56 41.44 6.01
C ASP A 13 -5.86 40.99 6.73
N LEU A 14 -5.94 39.73 7.19
CA LEU A 14 -7.05 39.22 7.97
C LEU A 14 -6.62 38.91 9.41
N ASP A 15 -7.37 39.44 10.37
CA ASP A 15 -7.30 39.02 11.76
C ASP A 15 -8.18 37.79 11.97
N ILE A 16 -7.55 36.62 12.23
CA ILE A 16 -8.23 35.35 12.44
C ILE A 16 -8.09 34.80 13.85
N ASP A 17 -7.40 35.52 14.75
CA ASP A 17 -7.20 35.09 16.12
C ASP A 17 -8.55 34.93 16.85
N GLY A 18 -8.76 33.75 17.44
CA GLY A 18 -10.00 33.37 18.09
C GLY A 18 -11.21 33.20 17.17
N LYS A 19 -11.04 33.25 15.83
CA LYS A 19 -12.14 33.16 14.86
C LYS A 19 -12.16 31.82 14.16
N TRP A 20 -13.33 31.44 13.64
CA TRP A 20 -13.48 30.32 12.72
C TRP A 20 -13.10 30.75 11.33
N VAL A 21 -12.33 29.90 10.63
CA VAL A 21 -11.96 30.13 9.23
C VAL A 21 -12.69 29.15 8.31
N MET A 22 -13.35 29.64 7.27
CA MET A 22 -14.02 28.82 6.27
C MET A 22 -13.11 28.70 5.05
N VAL A 23 -12.71 27.45 4.72
CA VAL A 23 -11.67 27.18 3.75
C VAL A 23 -12.16 26.20 2.69
N MET A 24 -11.95 26.53 1.44
CA MET A 24 -12.29 25.68 0.31
C MET A 24 -11.37 24.45 0.25
N ARG A 25 -11.95 23.27 -0.05
CA ARG A 25 -11.17 22.06 -0.35
C ARG A 25 -10.34 22.28 -1.61
N HIS A 26 -9.34 21.40 -1.81
CA HIS A 26 -8.45 21.45 -2.98
C HIS A 26 -7.67 22.76 -3.09
N SER A 27 -7.19 23.06 -4.28
CA SER A 27 -6.45 24.26 -4.66
C SER A 27 -7.03 24.87 -5.93
N PRO A 28 -6.64 26.10 -6.30
CA PRO A 28 -6.90 26.60 -7.63
C PRO A 28 -6.36 25.67 -8.71
N GLU A 29 -6.90 25.76 -9.91
CA GLU A 29 -6.52 24.93 -11.05
C GLU A 29 -6.62 23.42 -10.76
N ARG A 30 -7.62 22.98 -10.00
CA ARG A 30 -7.79 21.57 -9.62
C ARG A 30 -7.71 20.60 -10.80
N GLU A 31 -8.27 21.00 -11.96
CA GLU A 31 -8.26 20.19 -13.19
C GLU A 31 -6.88 20.14 -13.88
N ASN A 32 -5.94 20.97 -13.46
CA ASN A 32 -4.58 20.97 -13.98
C ASN A 32 -3.68 20.06 -13.15
N PRO A 33 -3.32 18.86 -13.65
CA PRO A 33 -2.49 17.91 -12.91
C PRO A 33 -1.07 18.41 -12.66
N HIS A 34 -0.66 19.48 -13.35
CA HIS A 34 0.66 20.11 -13.21
C HIS A 34 0.58 21.43 -12.43
N SER A 35 -0.55 21.74 -11.83
CA SER A 35 -0.70 22.96 -11.03
C SER A 35 0.34 23.00 -9.90
N ALA A 36 1.05 24.12 -9.83
CA ALA A 36 1.98 24.37 -8.74
C ALA A 36 1.28 24.48 -7.37
N TYR A 37 -0.03 24.67 -7.35
CA TYR A 37 -0.86 24.77 -6.14
C TYR A 37 -1.27 23.40 -5.58
N ALA A 38 -1.25 22.33 -6.37
CA ALA A 38 -1.69 21.00 -5.96
C ALA A 38 -0.99 20.47 -4.70
N PRO A 39 0.34 20.63 -4.50
CA PRO A 39 1.02 20.19 -3.28
C PRO A 39 0.53 20.87 -1.99
N HIS A 40 -0.13 22.02 -2.11
CA HIS A 40 -0.64 22.82 -0.98
C HIS A 40 -2.13 22.58 -0.70
N SER A 41 -2.76 21.60 -1.35
CA SER A 41 -4.19 21.28 -1.22
C SER A 41 -4.52 20.41 0.00
N ASP A 42 -3.53 19.86 0.68
CA ASP A 42 -3.71 18.92 1.80
C ASP A 42 -4.52 19.56 2.96
N LEU A 43 -5.56 18.85 3.41
CA LEU A 43 -6.47 19.37 4.44
C LEU A 43 -5.81 19.51 5.80
N HIS A 44 -4.91 18.57 6.14
CA HIS A 44 -4.21 18.61 7.42
C HIS A 44 -3.26 19.80 7.50
N ASN A 45 -2.54 20.09 6.42
CA ASN A 45 -1.70 21.29 6.33
C ASN A 45 -2.52 22.57 6.47
N LYS A 46 -3.71 22.62 5.84
CA LYS A 46 -4.63 23.78 6.00
C LYS A 46 -5.11 23.94 7.45
N MET A 47 -5.36 22.83 8.16
CA MET A 47 -5.74 22.88 9.58
C MET A 47 -4.60 23.39 10.46
N ILE A 48 -3.38 22.89 10.25
CA ILE A 48 -2.20 23.33 11.00
C ILE A 48 -1.94 24.81 10.76
N GLU A 49 -2.01 25.25 9.52
CA GLU A 49 -1.79 26.65 9.16
C GLU A 49 -2.80 27.59 9.83
N ALA A 50 -4.09 27.20 9.86
CA ALA A 50 -5.12 27.97 10.55
C ALA A 50 -4.87 28.02 12.06
N ARG A 51 -4.53 26.88 12.69
CA ARG A 51 -4.20 26.79 14.12
C ARG A 51 -3.03 27.68 14.48
N ASP A 52 -1.95 27.61 13.73
CA ASP A 52 -0.70 28.34 14.05
C ASP A 52 -0.89 29.88 13.92
N ARG A 53 -2.02 30.31 13.33
CA ARG A 53 -2.45 31.71 13.26
C ARG A 53 -3.54 32.05 14.26
N GLY A 54 -3.81 31.19 15.22
CA GLY A 54 -4.75 31.47 16.30
C GLY A 54 -6.22 31.18 15.98
N ALA A 55 -6.56 30.53 14.85
CA ALA A 55 -7.94 30.21 14.54
C ALA A 55 -8.57 29.31 15.61
N ALA A 56 -9.81 29.64 16.04
CA ALA A 56 -10.57 28.83 17.00
C ALA A 56 -11.08 27.50 16.41
N GLY A 57 -11.20 27.43 15.07
CA GLY A 57 -11.62 26.22 14.35
C GLY A 57 -11.58 26.45 12.85
N ILE A 58 -11.71 25.37 12.11
CA ILE A 58 -11.72 25.39 10.65
C ILE A 58 -12.98 24.72 10.09
N ILE A 59 -13.56 25.34 9.08
CA ILE A 59 -14.71 24.85 8.33
C ILE A 59 -14.26 24.57 6.90
N PHE A 60 -14.37 23.34 6.46
CA PHE A 60 -14.17 23.02 5.05
C PHE A 60 -15.47 23.20 4.28
N ILE A 61 -15.37 23.74 3.08
CA ILE A 61 -16.43 23.80 2.08
C ILE A 61 -15.96 23.18 0.78
N SER A 62 -16.84 22.56 0.05
CA SER A 62 -16.53 21.89 -1.21
C SER A 62 -16.40 22.90 -2.37
N GLN A 63 -15.58 22.55 -3.35
CA GLN A 63 -15.66 23.15 -4.68
C GLN A 63 -16.95 22.70 -5.38
N ILE A 64 -17.31 23.35 -6.50
CA ILE A 64 -18.60 23.13 -7.19
C ILE A 64 -18.73 21.67 -7.64
N GLU A 65 -17.61 21.06 -8.06
CA GLU A 65 -17.54 19.71 -8.60
C GLU A 65 -17.73 18.63 -7.54
N ASP A 66 -17.65 18.98 -6.24
CA ASP A 66 -17.79 18.05 -5.15
C ASP A 66 -19.20 18.11 -4.53
N SER A 67 -19.92 17.00 -4.55
CA SER A 67 -21.27 16.87 -3.97
C SER A 67 -21.32 16.18 -2.63
N THR A 68 -20.20 15.54 -2.18
CA THR A 68 -20.18 14.69 -1.00
C THR A 68 -19.35 15.28 0.12
N LEU A 69 -19.77 15.04 1.35
CA LEU A 69 -18.98 15.35 2.53
C LEU A 69 -17.69 14.48 2.59
N ILE A 70 -16.66 15.03 3.21
CA ILE A 70 -15.42 14.29 3.48
C ILE A 70 -15.74 13.14 4.43
N PRO A 71 -15.49 11.87 4.05
CA PRO A 71 -15.73 10.74 4.94
C PRO A 71 -14.75 10.78 6.12
N PHE A 72 -15.20 10.29 7.27
CA PHE A 72 -14.29 10.04 8.39
C PHE A 72 -13.29 8.97 7.98
N LYS A 73 -12.02 9.32 8.05
CA LYS A 73 -10.92 8.41 7.71
C LYS A 73 -9.78 8.61 8.68
N TYR A 74 -9.34 7.52 9.30
CA TYR A 74 -8.06 7.52 10.01
C TYR A 74 -6.92 7.54 8.99
N ILE A 75 -6.02 8.51 9.12
CA ILE A 75 -4.80 8.59 8.31
C ILE A 75 -3.62 8.37 9.26
N PRO A 76 -2.96 7.19 9.20
CA PRO A 76 -1.82 6.91 10.07
C PRO A 76 -0.74 7.99 9.94
N GLY A 77 -0.25 8.48 11.10
CA GLY A 77 0.84 9.45 11.19
C GLY A 77 0.46 10.91 11.03
N TYR A 78 -0.81 11.24 10.82
CA TYR A 78 -1.26 12.59 11.08
C TYR A 78 -1.47 12.78 12.58
N SER A 79 -0.89 13.85 13.14
CA SER A 79 -1.20 14.28 14.49
C SER A 79 -2.58 14.92 14.55
N LYS A 80 -3.20 14.96 15.73
CA LYS A 80 -4.41 15.76 15.94
C LYS A 80 -4.11 17.22 15.61
N SER A 81 -4.99 17.88 14.87
CA SER A 81 -4.78 19.26 14.42
C SER A 81 -4.74 20.29 15.55
N GLY A 82 -5.32 19.96 16.72
CA GLY A 82 -5.36 20.84 17.88
C GLY A 82 -6.51 21.85 17.85
N ILE A 83 -7.21 22.01 16.73
CA ILE A 83 -8.44 22.82 16.60
C ILE A 83 -9.57 21.97 16.03
N PRO A 84 -10.84 22.28 16.36
CA PRO A 84 -11.98 21.60 15.76
C PRO A 84 -12.05 21.87 14.25
N ALA A 85 -12.35 20.80 13.48
CA ALA A 85 -12.53 20.87 12.04
C ALA A 85 -13.87 20.26 11.66
N ILE A 86 -14.66 20.95 10.87
CA ILE A 86 -15.94 20.49 10.36
C ILE A 86 -16.02 20.68 8.85
N HIS A 87 -16.89 19.91 8.19
CA HIS A 87 -17.20 20.08 6.77
C HIS A 87 -18.68 20.37 6.63
N LEU A 88 -19.03 21.47 5.97
CA LEU A 88 -20.41 21.86 5.74
C LEU A 88 -20.96 21.25 4.43
N ALA A 89 -22.22 20.88 4.46
CA ALA A 89 -22.98 20.59 3.25
C ALA A 89 -23.02 21.82 2.33
N ASN A 90 -23.12 21.57 1.04
CA ASN A 90 -23.03 22.61 0.01
C ASN A 90 -24.08 23.71 0.20
N GLU A 91 -25.32 23.33 0.53
CA GLU A 91 -26.44 24.22 0.72
C GLU A 91 -26.19 25.18 1.89
N VAL A 92 -25.66 24.64 3.00
CA VAL A 92 -25.34 25.46 4.20
C VAL A 92 -24.21 26.44 3.90
N ALA A 93 -23.19 25.99 3.19
CA ALA A 93 -22.08 26.86 2.78
C ALA A 93 -22.54 27.98 1.85
N ASP A 94 -23.42 27.68 0.88
CA ASP A 94 -23.97 28.66 -0.04
C ASP A 94 -24.90 29.65 0.65
N ASP A 95 -25.71 29.23 1.62
CA ASP A 95 -26.57 30.13 2.42
C ASP A 95 -25.72 31.12 3.24
N ILE A 96 -24.64 30.65 3.86
CA ILE A 96 -23.70 31.52 4.57
C ILE A 96 -23.10 32.56 3.60
N LEU A 97 -22.61 32.13 2.44
CA LEU A 97 -21.98 33.03 1.47
C LEU A 97 -22.98 34.02 0.82
N LYS A 98 -24.23 33.57 0.67
CA LYS A 98 -25.32 34.45 0.16
C LYS A 98 -25.60 35.60 1.08
N SER A 99 -25.42 35.44 2.41
CA SER A 99 -25.62 36.55 3.39
C SER A 99 -24.68 37.72 3.16
N VAL A 100 -23.55 37.51 2.46
CA VAL A 100 -22.56 38.52 2.09
C VAL A 100 -22.51 38.76 0.57
N GLY A 101 -23.56 38.38 -0.15
CA GLY A 101 -23.68 38.62 -1.62
C GLY A 101 -22.75 37.77 -2.48
N SER A 102 -22.22 36.66 -1.94
CA SER A 102 -21.29 35.77 -2.63
C SER A 102 -21.84 34.34 -2.81
N SER A 103 -21.08 33.45 -3.41
CA SER A 103 -21.32 32.02 -3.52
C SER A 103 -20.01 31.29 -3.71
N ARG A 104 -20.00 29.97 -3.45
CA ARG A 104 -18.83 29.11 -3.71
C ARG A 104 -18.36 29.23 -5.15
N GLU A 105 -19.31 29.26 -6.11
CA GLU A 105 -19.03 29.40 -7.54
C GLU A 105 -18.33 30.70 -7.86
N LYS A 106 -18.84 31.84 -7.38
CA LYS A 106 -18.21 33.14 -7.61
C LYS A 106 -16.78 33.19 -7.10
N ILE A 107 -16.56 32.70 -5.88
CA ILE A 107 -15.24 32.68 -5.24
C ILE A 107 -14.29 31.76 -6.01
N GLN A 108 -14.71 30.54 -6.32
CA GLN A 108 -13.89 29.55 -7.03
C GLN A 108 -13.52 30.07 -8.45
N ASN A 109 -14.49 30.57 -9.20
CA ASN A 109 -14.24 31.12 -10.54
C ASN A 109 -13.28 32.31 -10.50
N LYS A 110 -13.41 33.18 -9.50
CA LYS A 110 -12.52 34.33 -9.34
C LYS A 110 -11.10 33.89 -9.02
N MET A 111 -10.92 32.96 -8.05
CA MET A 111 -9.60 32.40 -7.69
C MET A 111 -8.94 31.68 -8.86
N ASN A 112 -9.71 30.89 -9.62
CA ASN A 112 -9.16 30.15 -10.76
C ASN A 112 -8.71 31.04 -11.90
N ARG A 113 -9.37 32.20 -12.08
CA ARG A 113 -8.99 33.18 -13.11
C ARG A 113 -7.85 34.10 -12.71
N SER A 114 -7.87 34.59 -11.47
CA SER A 114 -6.88 35.55 -10.98
C SER A 114 -5.59 34.88 -10.47
N LEU A 115 -5.67 33.61 -10.06
CA LEU A 115 -4.62 32.87 -9.30
C LEU A 115 -4.14 33.69 -8.10
N LYS A 116 -5.07 34.36 -7.42
CA LYS A 116 -4.85 35.13 -6.20
C LYS A 116 -5.84 34.75 -5.14
N SER A 117 -5.45 34.96 -3.87
CA SER A 117 -6.36 34.81 -2.74
C SER A 117 -7.52 35.80 -2.85
N GLU A 118 -8.72 35.30 -2.57
CA GLU A 118 -9.97 36.07 -2.57
C GLU A 118 -10.64 36.01 -1.18
N SER A 119 -9.83 35.92 -0.13
CA SER A 119 -10.30 35.82 1.22
C SER A 119 -10.87 37.10 1.78
N PHE A 120 -11.93 36.99 2.59
CA PHE A 120 -12.64 38.15 3.20
C PHE A 120 -13.28 37.75 4.53
N THR A 121 -13.61 38.72 5.34
CA THR A 121 -14.33 38.53 6.62
C THR A 121 -15.85 38.47 6.36
N ILE A 122 -16.54 37.53 7.02
CA ILE A 122 -18.00 37.45 7.06
C ILE A 122 -18.46 38.07 8.40
N PRO A 123 -19.01 39.28 8.39
CA PRO A 123 -19.39 39.95 9.63
C PRO A 123 -20.70 39.39 10.20
N GLY A 124 -20.90 39.54 11.49
CA GLY A 124 -22.18 39.27 12.16
C GLY A 124 -22.53 37.81 12.36
N LEU A 125 -21.70 36.87 11.90
CA LEU A 125 -21.90 35.45 12.14
C LEU A 125 -21.17 34.97 13.40
N LYS A 126 -21.88 34.18 14.20
CA LYS A 126 -21.31 33.47 15.33
C LYS A 126 -21.44 31.97 15.12
N ILE A 127 -20.37 31.24 15.35
CA ILE A 127 -20.34 29.79 15.23
C ILE A 127 -20.04 29.20 16.61
N THR A 128 -20.86 28.21 16.99
CA THR A 128 -20.58 27.34 18.13
C THR A 128 -20.59 25.92 17.64
N ALA A 129 -19.48 25.22 17.81
CA ALA A 129 -19.38 23.81 17.44
C ALA A 129 -18.59 23.06 18.51
N ASN A 130 -19.00 21.80 18.74
CA ASN A 130 -18.23 20.85 19.54
C ASN A 130 -17.85 19.67 18.66
N VAL A 131 -16.57 19.33 18.66
CA VAL A 131 -16.04 18.18 17.91
C VAL A 131 -15.35 17.25 18.88
N GLU A 132 -15.92 16.06 19.06
CA GLU A 132 -15.35 15.01 19.89
C GLU A 132 -14.93 13.84 18.99
N LEU A 133 -13.64 13.47 19.08
CA LEU A 133 -13.10 12.31 18.38
C LEU A 133 -12.69 11.26 19.41
N LYS A 134 -13.34 10.08 19.30
CA LYS A 134 -12.99 8.92 20.10
C LYS A 134 -12.10 8.00 19.28
N ASP A 135 -10.89 7.75 19.79
CA ASP A 135 -10.00 6.76 19.18
C ASP A 135 -10.56 5.36 19.47
N ILE A 136 -10.78 4.57 18.42
CA ILE A 136 -11.21 3.18 18.53
C ILE A 136 -9.98 2.31 18.28
N TYR A 137 -9.60 1.53 19.29
CA TYR A 137 -8.45 0.63 19.22
C TYR A 137 -8.94 -0.81 19.06
N SER A 138 -8.36 -1.53 18.13
CA SER A 138 -8.46 -2.99 18.04
C SER A 138 -7.14 -3.60 18.46
N ARG A 139 -7.21 -4.77 19.10
CA ARG A 139 -6.00 -5.55 19.43
C ARG A 139 -5.64 -6.42 18.24
N ALA A 140 -4.39 -6.41 17.86
CA ALA A 140 -3.79 -7.31 16.90
C ALA A 140 -2.65 -8.07 17.62
N ALA A 141 -2.42 -9.33 17.23
CA ALA A 141 -1.38 -10.15 17.86
C ALA A 141 -0.79 -11.14 16.88
N ASN A 142 0.52 -11.07 16.67
CA ASN A 142 1.24 -12.12 15.94
C ASN A 142 1.27 -13.41 16.76
N VAL A 143 1.20 -14.55 16.08
CA VAL A 143 1.40 -15.88 16.69
C VAL A 143 2.80 -16.36 16.33
N VAL A 144 3.61 -16.68 17.36
CA VAL A 144 5.01 -17.04 17.16
C VAL A 144 5.30 -18.44 17.72
N GLY A 145 5.72 -19.33 16.83
CA GLY A 145 6.18 -20.70 17.18
C GLY A 145 7.69 -20.86 17.00
N LYS A 146 8.33 -21.67 17.84
CA LYS A 146 9.78 -21.95 17.79
C LYS A 146 10.07 -23.44 17.66
N ILE A 147 10.92 -23.80 16.71
CA ILE A 147 11.53 -25.14 16.62
C ILE A 147 13.02 -24.96 16.92
N ILE A 148 13.42 -25.27 18.16
CA ILE A 148 14.81 -25.09 18.61
C ILE A 148 15.68 -26.23 18.10
N SER A 149 16.75 -25.90 17.39
CA SER A 149 17.74 -26.88 16.90
C SER A 149 18.45 -27.59 18.07
N ARG A 150 18.88 -28.84 17.82
CA ARG A 150 19.74 -29.58 18.74
C ARG A 150 21.22 -29.24 18.60
N ASN A 151 21.59 -28.46 17.58
CA ASN A 151 22.98 -28.07 17.33
C ASN A 151 23.38 -26.91 18.24
N HIS A 152 24.23 -27.16 19.22
CA HIS A 152 24.64 -26.15 20.20
C HIS A 152 25.33 -24.94 19.61
N LYS A 153 26.01 -25.07 18.45
CA LYS A 153 26.74 -23.97 17.80
C LYS A 153 25.82 -22.98 17.12
N TYR A 154 24.70 -23.44 16.51
CA TYR A 154 23.84 -22.63 15.65
C TYR A 154 22.40 -22.48 16.17
N ARG A 155 22.08 -23.07 17.34
CA ARG A 155 20.70 -23.08 17.87
C ARG A 155 20.12 -21.70 18.16
N ASP A 156 20.96 -20.71 18.38
CA ASP A 156 20.55 -19.34 18.67
C ASP A 156 20.47 -18.47 17.41
N GLU A 157 20.76 -19.06 16.23
CA GLU A 157 20.50 -18.45 14.92
C GLU A 157 19.18 -18.98 14.36
N PHE A 158 18.41 -18.08 13.72
CA PHE A 158 17.05 -18.40 13.30
C PHE A 158 16.87 -18.19 11.79
N ILE A 159 16.09 -19.07 11.17
CA ILE A 159 15.41 -18.82 9.92
C ILE A 159 13.96 -18.55 10.27
N ILE A 160 13.40 -17.45 9.77
CA ILE A 160 11.99 -17.10 9.95
C ILE A 160 11.21 -17.62 8.75
N ILE A 161 10.06 -18.23 8.99
CA ILE A 161 9.05 -18.53 7.99
C ILE A 161 7.79 -17.82 8.44
N GLY A 162 7.20 -17.00 7.57
CA GLY A 162 6.05 -16.16 7.88
C GLY A 162 4.96 -16.21 6.83
N ALA A 163 3.74 -15.96 7.30
CA ALA A 163 2.56 -15.69 6.49
C ALA A 163 1.62 -14.81 7.33
N HIS A 164 0.84 -13.93 6.73
CA HIS A 164 -0.20 -13.25 7.47
C HIS A 164 -1.47 -14.08 7.54
N PHE A 165 -2.26 -13.89 8.59
CA PHE A 165 -3.49 -14.63 8.82
C PHE A 165 -4.75 -13.75 8.93
N ASP A 166 -4.56 -12.42 8.93
CA ASP A 166 -5.67 -11.47 8.83
C ASP A 166 -6.13 -11.32 7.38
N HIS A 167 -7.38 -10.89 7.20
CA HIS A 167 -7.93 -10.49 5.92
C HIS A 167 -9.01 -9.40 6.13
N LEU A 168 -9.84 -9.12 5.12
CA LEU A 168 -10.71 -7.94 5.07
C LEU A 168 -11.99 -8.03 5.91
N GLY A 169 -12.30 -9.19 6.49
CA GLY A 169 -13.51 -9.41 7.29
C GLY A 169 -14.78 -9.26 6.44
N TYR A 170 -15.71 -8.41 6.84
CA TYR A 170 -16.96 -8.19 6.12
C TYR A 170 -16.86 -7.20 4.93
N GLY A 171 -15.66 -6.71 4.65
CA GLY A 171 -15.48 -5.73 3.58
C GLY A 171 -15.96 -4.32 3.97
N GLY A 172 -16.60 -3.63 3.04
CA GLY A 172 -17.09 -2.28 3.23
C GLY A 172 -16.09 -1.18 2.87
N PRO A 173 -16.51 0.08 2.92
CA PRO A 173 -15.66 1.21 2.57
C PRO A 173 -14.41 1.31 3.46
N GLY A 174 -13.22 1.39 2.85
CA GLY A 174 -11.94 1.51 3.54
C GLY A 174 -11.35 0.20 4.07
N SER A 175 -12.00 -0.94 3.86
CA SER A 175 -11.48 -2.26 4.22
C SER A 175 -10.31 -2.72 3.35
N GLY A 176 -10.23 -2.25 2.11
CA GLY A 176 -9.37 -2.80 1.06
C GLY A 176 -10.15 -3.59 0.00
N SER A 177 -11.42 -3.95 0.28
CA SER A 177 -12.27 -4.68 -0.65
C SER A 177 -12.38 -4.01 -2.01
N LEU A 178 -12.32 -4.80 -3.08
CA LEU A 178 -12.58 -4.35 -4.46
C LEU A 178 -14.09 -4.29 -4.77
N LYS A 179 -14.94 -4.79 -3.84
CA LYS A 179 -16.41 -4.60 -3.83
C LYS A 179 -16.83 -3.86 -2.55
N PRO A 180 -16.47 -2.60 -2.36
CA PRO A 180 -16.68 -1.87 -1.10
C PRO A 180 -18.16 -1.67 -0.75
N ASP A 181 -19.06 -1.77 -1.72
CA ASP A 181 -20.51 -1.65 -1.52
C ASP A 181 -21.17 -3.00 -1.14
N THR A 182 -20.39 -4.07 -1.05
CA THR A 182 -20.85 -5.40 -0.66
C THR A 182 -20.47 -5.67 0.80
N ASN A 183 -21.47 -5.93 1.65
CA ASN A 183 -21.25 -6.40 3.01
C ASN A 183 -21.32 -7.94 3.02
N ALA A 184 -20.19 -8.58 2.82
CA ALA A 184 -20.06 -10.04 2.79
C ALA A 184 -18.73 -10.45 3.42
N VAL A 185 -18.67 -11.67 3.93
CA VAL A 185 -17.40 -12.23 4.43
C VAL A 185 -16.43 -12.36 3.27
N HIS A 186 -15.24 -11.78 3.42
CA HIS A 186 -14.11 -12.00 2.52
C HIS A 186 -13.32 -13.18 3.08
N ASN A 187 -13.41 -14.33 2.43
CA ASN A 187 -12.85 -15.58 2.95
C ASN A 187 -11.33 -15.61 2.90
N GLY A 188 -10.72 -14.97 1.88
CA GLY A 188 -9.26 -14.85 1.78
C GLY A 188 -8.56 -16.21 1.69
N ALA A 189 -9.13 -17.14 0.91
CA ALA A 189 -8.58 -18.48 0.85
C ALA A 189 -7.17 -18.51 0.26
N ASN A 190 -6.96 -17.76 -0.82
CA ASN A 190 -5.62 -17.58 -1.37
C ASN A 190 -4.86 -16.45 -0.64
N ASP A 191 -5.53 -15.39 -0.28
CA ASP A 191 -5.00 -14.19 0.40
C ASP A 191 -5.55 -14.07 1.83
N ASN A 192 -4.94 -14.65 2.91
CA ASN A 192 -3.73 -15.47 2.82
C ASN A 192 -3.89 -16.73 3.69
N ALA A 193 -5.07 -17.39 3.63
CA ALA A 193 -5.25 -18.69 4.31
C ALA A 193 -4.31 -19.75 3.70
N SER A 194 -3.96 -19.67 2.40
CA SER A 194 -2.99 -20.55 1.76
C SER A 194 -1.61 -20.48 2.43
N GLY A 195 -1.07 -19.27 2.60
CA GLY A 195 0.20 -19.09 3.30
C GLY A 195 0.15 -19.55 4.76
N THR A 196 -0.95 -19.26 5.47
CA THR A 196 -1.15 -19.64 6.87
C THR A 196 -1.27 -21.16 7.03
N ALA A 197 -2.03 -21.84 6.16
CA ALA A 197 -2.10 -23.31 6.15
C ALA A 197 -0.74 -23.91 5.84
N GLY A 198 -0.03 -23.38 4.86
CA GLY A 198 1.34 -23.76 4.54
C GLY A 198 2.31 -23.60 5.73
N LEU A 199 2.14 -22.53 6.52
CA LEU A 199 2.95 -22.33 7.73
C LEU A 199 2.73 -23.44 8.76
N LEU A 200 1.47 -23.89 8.95
CA LEU A 200 1.13 -24.98 9.85
C LEU A 200 1.71 -26.33 9.38
N GLU A 201 1.59 -26.62 8.09
CA GLU A 201 2.16 -27.84 7.49
C GLU A 201 3.69 -27.88 7.58
N LEU A 202 4.35 -26.74 7.32
CA LEU A 202 5.80 -26.60 7.49
C LEU A 202 6.20 -26.75 8.96
N ALA A 203 5.42 -26.21 9.90
CA ALA A 203 5.67 -26.39 11.34
C ALA A 203 5.67 -27.86 11.73
N HIS A 204 4.65 -28.60 11.29
CA HIS A 204 4.54 -30.04 11.55
C HIS A 204 5.71 -30.81 10.92
N LYS A 205 5.99 -30.60 9.64
CA LYS A 205 7.05 -31.31 8.89
C LYS A 205 8.45 -31.00 9.43
N LEU A 206 8.74 -29.72 9.73
CA LEU A 206 10.04 -29.30 10.29
C LEU A 206 10.24 -29.82 11.72
N GLN A 207 9.20 -29.82 12.54
CA GLN A 207 9.26 -30.39 13.91
C GLN A 207 9.54 -31.90 13.88
N ALA A 208 8.85 -32.65 13.02
CA ALA A 208 9.07 -34.05 12.81
C ALA A 208 10.52 -34.38 12.38
N ASN A 209 11.10 -33.50 11.58
CA ASN A 209 12.44 -33.61 11.01
C ASN A 209 13.48 -32.70 11.69
N ARG A 210 13.22 -32.26 12.92
CA ARG A 210 14.06 -31.32 13.70
C ARG A 210 15.55 -31.71 13.75
N LYS A 211 15.86 -33.01 13.72
CA LYS A 211 17.24 -33.56 13.72
C LYS A 211 18.07 -33.08 12.51
N LEU A 212 17.43 -32.69 11.41
CA LEU A 212 18.10 -32.20 10.19
C LEU A 212 18.50 -30.73 10.29
N LEU A 213 17.94 -29.99 11.26
CA LEU A 213 18.16 -28.57 11.42
C LEU A 213 19.44 -28.27 12.18
N LYS A 214 20.34 -27.46 11.63
CA LYS A 214 21.44 -26.84 12.36
C LYS A 214 21.01 -25.53 13.04
N ARG A 215 20.27 -24.65 12.36
CA ARG A 215 19.67 -23.43 12.90
C ARG A 215 18.25 -23.70 13.38
N SER A 216 17.82 -22.92 14.34
CA SER A 216 16.43 -22.93 14.81
C SER A 216 15.50 -22.28 13.80
N ILE A 217 14.23 -22.65 13.84
CA ILE A 217 13.20 -22.07 13.00
C ILE A 217 12.24 -21.26 13.87
N LEU A 218 11.88 -20.06 13.41
CA LEU A 218 10.82 -19.24 13.96
C LEU A 218 9.69 -19.19 12.94
N LEU A 219 8.51 -19.65 13.32
CA LEU A 219 7.32 -19.56 12.49
C LEU A 219 6.47 -18.42 13.01
N ILE A 220 6.04 -17.53 12.14
CA ILE A 220 5.26 -16.36 12.53
C ILE A 220 4.03 -16.24 11.65
N ALA A 221 2.84 -16.30 12.25
CA ALA A 221 1.62 -15.84 11.62
C ALA A 221 1.47 -14.35 11.99
N PHE A 222 1.53 -13.48 10.99
CA PHE A 222 1.41 -12.03 11.18
C PHE A 222 -0.05 -11.60 11.18
N ASP A 223 -0.37 -10.63 12.02
CA ASP A 223 -1.67 -9.99 12.09
C ASP A 223 -1.59 -8.58 11.46
N ALA A 224 -2.72 -8.09 10.98
CA ALA A 224 -2.86 -6.74 10.43
C ALA A 224 -1.87 -6.40 9.29
N GLU A 225 -1.57 -7.36 8.43
CA GLU A 225 -0.84 -7.16 7.17
C GLU A 225 -1.63 -6.21 6.26
N GLU A 226 -2.93 -6.47 6.09
CA GLU A 226 -3.90 -5.73 5.28
C GLU A 226 -4.08 -4.26 5.72
N LYS A 227 -3.62 -3.93 6.91
CA LYS A 227 -3.59 -2.56 7.44
C LYS A 227 -2.23 -1.88 7.26
N GLY A 228 -1.36 -2.47 6.45
CA GLY A 228 -0.06 -1.94 6.08
C GLY A 228 1.10 -2.56 6.86
N LEU A 229 1.17 -3.89 6.91
CA LEU A 229 2.26 -4.68 7.49
C LEU A 229 2.44 -4.41 9.00
N LEU A 230 1.36 -4.14 9.76
CA LEU A 230 1.50 -3.69 11.15
C LEU A 230 2.12 -4.78 12.02
N GLY A 231 1.74 -6.04 11.82
CA GLY A 231 2.27 -7.17 12.59
C GLY A 231 3.76 -7.40 12.39
N SER A 232 4.22 -7.47 11.15
CA SER A 232 5.65 -7.66 10.86
C SER A 232 6.50 -6.45 11.27
N LYS A 233 5.99 -5.23 11.07
CA LYS A 233 6.64 -4.00 11.57
C LYS A 233 6.78 -3.99 13.08
N TYR A 234 5.71 -4.40 13.79
CA TYR A 234 5.76 -4.52 15.25
C TYR A 234 6.78 -5.57 15.68
N PHE A 235 6.81 -6.73 15.00
CA PHE A 235 7.74 -7.80 15.34
C PHE A 235 9.21 -7.38 15.18
N VAL A 236 9.58 -6.72 14.08
CA VAL A 236 10.99 -6.29 13.87
C VAL A 236 11.41 -5.18 14.85
N GLN A 237 10.46 -4.38 15.34
CA GLN A 237 10.71 -3.36 16.36
C GLN A 237 10.71 -3.91 17.79
N ASN A 238 9.93 -4.97 18.06
CA ASN A 238 9.75 -5.62 19.36
C ASN A 238 9.94 -7.16 19.24
N PRO A 239 11.12 -7.62 18.81
CA PRO A 239 11.32 -9.02 18.51
C PRO A 239 11.37 -9.89 19.77
N THR A 240 10.81 -11.10 19.68
CA THR A 240 10.87 -12.11 20.75
C THR A 240 12.19 -12.89 20.80
N ILE A 241 13.12 -12.56 19.90
CA ILE A 241 14.48 -13.10 19.77
C ILE A 241 15.44 -11.95 19.49
N ASN A 242 16.74 -12.20 19.56
CA ASN A 242 17.69 -11.21 19.05
C ASN A 242 17.59 -11.17 17.51
N ILE A 243 17.08 -10.05 16.96
CA ILE A 243 16.86 -9.88 15.52
C ILE A 243 18.15 -10.03 14.70
N LYS A 244 19.32 -9.71 15.28
CA LYS A 244 20.62 -9.89 14.64
C LYS A 244 20.98 -11.38 14.43
N ASN A 245 20.31 -12.28 15.14
CA ASN A 245 20.49 -13.72 15.00
C ASN A 245 19.62 -14.32 13.89
N VAL A 246 18.78 -13.52 13.23
CA VAL A 246 18.03 -13.97 12.07
C VAL A 246 18.99 -14.10 10.87
N SER A 247 18.95 -15.28 10.24
CA SER A 247 19.79 -15.61 9.08
C SER A 247 19.09 -15.30 7.76
N ALA A 248 17.79 -15.57 7.69
CA ALA A 248 16.93 -15.27 6.54
C ALA A 248 15.46 -15.28 6.97
N MET A 249 14.61 -14.60 6.19
CA MET A 249 13.14 -14.66 6.33
C MET A 249 12.52 -15.14 5.02
N ILE A 250 11.66 -16.14 5.09
CA ILE A 250 10.89 -16.71 3.99
C ILE A 250 9.43 -16.34 4.24
N ASN A 251 8.85 -15.58 3.33
CA ASN A 251 7.45 -15.15 3.39
C ASN A 251 6.61 -15.92 2.38
N MET A 252 5.42 -16.32 2.78
CA MET A 252 4.42 -16.97 1.94
C MET A 252 3.17 -16.10 1.92
N ASP A 253 2.77 -15.71 0.71
CA ASP A 253 1.57 -14.93 0.54
C ASP A 253 0.96 -15.25 -0.82
N MET A 254 -0.33 -15.66 -0.81
CA MET A 254 -1.05 -16.08 -2.01
C MET A 254 -0.33 -17.21 -2.77
N ILE A 255 -0.03 -18.32 -2.08
CA ILE A 255 0.65 -19.50 -2.66
C ILE A 255 -0.32 -20.58 -3.16
N GLY A 256 -1.62 -20.37 -3.02
CA GLY A 256 -2.66 -21.39 -3.29
C GLY A 256 -3.14 -21.48 -4.74
N LYS A 257 -2.70 -20.62 -5.67
CA LYS A 257 -3.21 -20.59 -7.06
C LYS A 257 -2.14 -20.77 -8.11
N MET A 258 -1.23 -21.73 -7.87
CA MET A 258 -0.19 -22.04 -8.85
C MET A 258 -0.79 -22.45 -10.20
N ARG A 259 -0.32 -21.84 -11.28
CA ARG A 259 -0.68 -22.13 -12.66
C ARG A 259 0.57 -22.41 -13.50
N ASP A 260 0.44 -23.29 -14.48
CA ASP A 260 1.51 -23.66 -15.43
C ASP A 260 2.84 -24.04 -14.72
N SER A 261 2.72 -24.63 -13.52
CA SER A 261 3.86 -24.98 -12.65
C SER A 261 4.79 -23.81 -12.32
N THR A 262 4.28 -22.57 -12.36
CA THR A 262 5.08 -21.35 -12.15
C THR A 262 4.92 -20.83 -10.73
N VAL A 263 6.06 -20.49 -10.10
CA VAL A 263 6.16 -19.84 -8.79
C VAL A 263 7.01 -18.60 -8.94
N ILE A 264 6.51 -17.49 -8.44
CA ILE A 264 7.23 -16.22 -8.38
C ILE A 264 7.97 -16.15 -7.05
N ILE A 265 9.26 -15.89 -7.09
CA ILE A 265 10.10 -15.80 -5.89
C ILE A 265 10.79 -14.43 -5.87
N GLY A 266 10.28 -13.55 -5.00
CA GLY A 266 10.85 -12.23 -4.76
C GLY A 266 12.01 -12.27 -3.76
N GLY A 267 12.83 -11.22 -3.75
CA GLY A 267 13.90 -11.05 -2.79
C GLY A 267 15.18 -11.85 -3.10
N VAL A 268 15.25 -12.55 -4.22
CA VAL A 268 16.41 -13.41 -4.52
C VAL A 268 17.73 -12.65 -4.58
N GLY A 269 17.72 -11.37 -4.93
CA GLY A 269 18.90 -10.50 -4.93
C GLY A 269 19.37 -10.06 -3.54
N THR A 270 18.63 -10.39 -2.48
CA THR A 270 18.99 -9.96 -1.10
C THR A 270 20.08 -10.81 -0.47
N SER A 271 20.45 -11.92 -1.12
CA SER A 271 21.64 -12.70 -0.76
C SER A 271 22.17 -13.47 -1.97
N PRO A 272 23.51 -13.53 -2.17
CA PRO A 272 24.11 -14.24 -3.31
C PRO A 272 23.90 -15.75 -3.27
N VAL A 273 23.51 -16.33 -2.13
CA VAL A 273 23.30 -17.78 -2.02
C VAL A 273 21.90 -18.22 -2.45
N PHE A 274 20.95 -17.31 -2.62
CA PHE A 274 19.55 -17.67 -2.87
C PHE A 274 19.32 -18.26 -4.25
N GLU A 275 19.73 -17.56 -5.34
CA GLU A 275 19.55 -18.04 -6.70
C GLU A 275 20.19 -19.43 -6.88
N PRO A 276 21.48 -19.68 -6.53
CA PRO A 276 22.07 -21.00 -6.70
C PRO A 276 21.37 -22.13 -5.95
N ILE A 277 20.87 -21.84 -4.74
CA ILE A 277 20.12 -22.84 -3.96
C ILE A 277 18.78 -23.13 -4.64
N LEU A 278 18.05 -22.10 -5.04
CA LEU A 278 16.75 -22.23 -5.70
C LEU A 278 16.87 -22.94 -7.05
N ASP A 279 17.86 -22.58 -7.87
CA ASP A 279 18.13 -23.26 -9.14
C ASP A 279 18.37 -24.75 -8.95
N SER A 280 19.15 -25.13 -7.91
CA SER A 280 19.36 -26.56 -7.60
C SER A 280 18.07 -27.27 -7.18
N LEU A 281 17.12 -26.55 -6.56
CA LEU A 281 15.83 -27.11 -6.14
C LEU A 281 14.83 -27.19 -7.29
N SER A 282 14.91 -26.31 -8.27
CA SER A 282 13.99 -26.30 -9.43
C SER A 282 14.15 -27.56 -10.30
N ILE A 283 15.37 -28.07 -10.44
CA ILE A 283 15.70 -29.26 -11.24
C ILE A 283 14.88 -30.48 -10.79
N ASP A 284 14.73 -30.65 -9.48
CA ASP A 284 14.09 -31.84 -8.89
C ASP A 284 12.56 -31.73 -8.78
N THR A 285 11.99 -30.56 -9.05
CA THR A 285 10.57 -30.29 -8.74
C THR A 285 9.67 -30.18 -9.97
N GLY A 286 10.24 -29.93 -11.14
CA GLY A 286 9.49 -29.63 -12.35
C GLY A 286 8.78 -28.27 -12.32
N LEU A 287 9.04 -27.45 -11.29
CA LEU A 287 8.49 -26.11 -11.17
C LEU A 287 9.35 -25.09 -11.94
N LYS A 288 8.68 -24.10 -12.51
CA LYS A 288 9.31 -22.93 -13.14
C LYS A 288 9.40 -21.81 -12.11
N PHE A 289 10.60 -21.38 -11.77
CA PHE A 289 10.81 -20.25 -10.87
C PHE A 289 11.01 -18.97 -11.66
N GLU A 290 10.20 -17.98 -11.34
CA GLU A 290 10.34 -16.63 -11.86
C GLU A 290 10.88 -15.74 -10.73
N TYR A 291 12.06 -15.15 -10.96
CA TYR A 291 12.77 -14.40 -9.92
C TYR A 291 12.50 -12.90 -10.02
N ASP A 292 12.19 -12.27 -8.86
CA ASP A 292 12.35 -10.84 -8.64
C ASP A 292 13.50 -10.62 -7.65
N LYS A 293 14.46 -9.78 -8.05
CA LYS A 293 15.65 -9.49 -7.22
C LYS A 293 15.36 -8.56 -6.06
N ALA A 294 14.31 -7.74 -6.15
CA ALA A 294 14.01 -6.70 -5.15
C ALA A 294 13.63 -7.33 -3.80
N GLY A 295 14.29 -6.86 -2.74
CA GLY A 295 13.97 -7.30 -1.37
C GLY A 295 12.79 -6.57 -0.75
N TYR A 296 12.37 -5.43 -1.32
CA TYR A 296 11.18 -4.70 -0.91
C TYR A 296 9.99 -5.16 -1.76
N GLY A 297 8.87 -5.47 -1.11
CA GLY A 297 7.68 -5.95 -1.77
C GLY A 297 6.39 -5.64 -1.00
N PRO A 298 5.23 -6.08 -1.51
CA PRO A 298 3.93 -5.72 -0.97
C PRO A 298 3.47 -6.61 0.19
N SER A 299 4.38 -7.34 0.85
CA SER A 299 4.03 -8.24 1.96
C SER A 299 5.08 -8.19 3.08
N ASP A 300 4.89 -8.96 4.15
CA ASP A 300 5.61 -8.91 5.43
C ASP A 300 7.13 -9.01 5.35
N HIS A 301 7.68 -9.66 4.30
CA HIS A 301 9.13 -9.72 4.05
C HIS A 301 9.79 -8.34 3.97
N ALA A 302 9.04 -7.32 3.50
CA ALA A 302 9.55 -5.96 3.39
C ALA A 302 9.99 -5.36 4.73
N SER A 303 9.32 -5.73 5.83
CA SER A 303 9.68 -5.29 7.18
C SER A 303 11.05 -5.83 7.61
N PHE A 304 11.36 -7.07 7.27
CA PHE A 304 12.65 -7.70 7.57
C PHE A 304 13.77 -7.21 6.65
N TYR A 305 13.47 -7.02 5.38
CA TYR A 305 14.43 -6.42 4.44
C TYR A 305 14.89 -5.03 4.90
N ALA A 306 13.97 -4.22 5.44
CA ALA A 306 14.31 -2.91 6.00
C ALA A 306 15.37 -2.99 7.12
N GLU A 307 15.39 -4.10 7.87
CA GLU A 307 16.35 -4.39 8.95
C GLU A 307 17.62 -5.11 8.46
N ASN A 308 17.90 -5.15 7.16
CA ASN A 308 19.04 -5.83 6.53
C ASN A 308 19.05 -7.35 6.72
N ILE A 309 17.89 -7.96 6.79
CA ILE A 309 17.75 -9.42 6.81
C ILE A 309 17.51 -9.88 5.37
N PRO A 310 18.25 -10.88 4.87
CA PRO A 310 17.95 -11.50 3.58
C PRO A 310 16.55 -12.09 3.56
N VAL A 311 15.77 -11.81 2.51
CA VAL A 311 14.37 -12.23 2.41
C VAL A 311 14.08 -12.96 1.12
N LEU A 312 13.13 -13.90 1.19
CA LEU A 312 12.49 -14.52 0.04
C LEU A 312 10.97 -14.40 0.18
N PHE A 313 10.30 -14.17 -0.92
CA PHE A 313 8.86 -14.00 -0.98
C PHE A 313 8.27 -14.94 -2.02
N PHE A 314 7.50 -15.93 -1.58
CA PHE A 314 6.83 -16.91 -2.43
C PHE A 314 5.41 -16.46 -2.73
N PHE A 315 5.06 -16.45 -4.02
CA PHE A 315 3.80 -15.95 -4.53
C PHE A 315 3.41 -16.68 -5.82
N THR A 316 2.12 -16.89 -6.09
CA THR A 316 1.64 -17.56 -7.30
C THR A 316 0.85 -16.68 -8.25
N GLY A 317 0.51 -15.47 -7.86
CA GLY A 317 -0.35 -14.56 -8.61
C GLY A 317 -1.84 -14.78 -8.35
N ASP A 318 -2.65 -13.86 -8.83
CA ASP A 318 -4.13 -13.95 -8.83
C ASP A 318 -4.66 -14.03 -10.25
N TYR A 319 -4.68 -15.24 -10.82
CA TYR A 319 -5.11 -15.47 -12.19
C TYR A 319 -6.62 -15.40 -12.42
N GLU A 320 -7.42 -15.42 -11.33
CA GLU A 320 -8.88 -15.46 -11.41
C GLU A 320 -9.55 -14.13 -11.04
N ASN A 321 -8.78 -13.09 -10.73
CA ASN A 321 -9.27 -11.79 -10.26
C ASN A 321 -10.10 -11.87 -8.98
N LEU A 322 -9.69 -12.68 -8.03
CA LEU A 322 -10.37 -12.89 -6.77
C LEU A 322 -9.74 -12.13 -5.61
N TYR A 323 -8.61 -11.49 -5.86
CA TYR A 323 -7.90 -10.66 -4.89
C TYR A 323 -8.84 -9.63 -4.26
N HIS A 324 -8.91 -9.64 -2.93
CA HIS A 324 -9.76 -8.75 -2.15
C HIS A 324 -11.25 -8.81 -2.49
N LEU A 325 -11.73 -9.97 -2.94
CA LEU A 325 -13.14 -10.24 -3.21
C LEU A 325 -13.70 -11.31 -2.28
N PRO A 326 -15.02 -11.26 -1.96
CA PRO A 326 -15.66 -12.33 -1.18
C PRO A 326 -15.53 -13.71 -1.78
N GLU A 327 -15.38 -13.79 -3.11
CA GLU A 327 -15.31 -15.02 -3.89
C GLU A 327 -13.94 -15.70 -3.88
N ASP A 328 -12.97 -15.22 -3.07
CA ASP A 328 -11.71 -15.94 -2.83
C ASP A 328 -11.91 -17.12 -1.89
N ASP A 329 -12.50 -18.19 -2.44
CA ASP A 329 -12.96 -19.38 -1.72
C ASP A 329 -11.98 -20.54 -1.83
N TRP A 330 -12.03 -21.46 -0.86
CA TRP A 330 -11.11 -22.59 -0.73
C TRP A 330 -11.23 -23.61 -1.89
N GLU A 331 -12.40 -23.75 -2.52
CA GLU A 331 -12.62 -24.62 -3.66
C GLU A 331 -11.76 -24.26 -4.88
N LYS A 332 -11.24 -23.04 -4.90
CA LYS A 332 -10.39 -22.53 -5.97
C LYS A 332 -8.90 -22.69 -5.71
N ILE A 333 -8.54 -23.29 -4.59
CA ILE A 333 -7.15 -23.54 -4.22
C ILE A 333 -6.60 -24.76 -4.99
N ASN A 334 -5.44 -24.58 -5.62
CA ASN A 334 -4.66 -25.66 -6.21
C ASN A 334 -3.80 -26.33 -5.11
N VAL A 335 -4.43 -27.20 -4.32
CA VAL A 335 -3.78 -27.87 -3.19
C VAL A 335 -2.52 -28.64 -3.60
N GLN A 336 -2.51 -29.26 -4.79
CA GLN A 336 -1.33 -30.00 -5.28
C GLN A 336 -0.18 -29.04 -5.62
N GLY A 337 -0.50 -27.90 -6.24
CA GLY A 337 0.48 -26.85 -6.52
C GLY A 337 1.05 -26.26 -5.23
N GLU A 338 0.20 -25.93 -4.27
CA GLU A 338 0.61 -25.44 -2.96
C GLU A 338 1.54 -26.43 -2.24
N LYS A 339 1.18 -27.72 -2.23
CA LYS A 339 2.03 -28.77 -1.67
C LYS A 339 3.42 -28.81 -2.31
N GLN A 340 3.53 -28.65 -3.64
CA GLN A 340 4.81 -28.59 -4.32
C GLN A 340 5.66 -27.40 -3.88
N ILE A 341 5.02 -26.23 -3.71
CA ILE A 341 5.68 -25.01 -3.19
C ILE A 341 6.19 -25.25 -1.78
N LEU A 342 5.36 -25.85 -0.90
CA LEU A 342 5.75 -26.16 0.47
C LEU A 342 6.91 -27.16 0.54
N ASP A 343 6.97 -28.11 -0.39
CA ASP A 343 8.10 -29.05 -0.48
C ASP A 343 9.40 -28.32 -0.88
N VAL A 344 9.32 -27.32 -1.76
CA VAL A 344 10.45 -26.43 -2.09
C VAL A 344 10.89 -25.63 -0.88
N ILE A 345 9.96 -24.97 -0.18
CA ILE A 345 10.25 -24.15 1.01
C ILE A 345 10.85 -25.00 2.12
N TYR A 346 10.33 -26.20 2.33
CA TYR A 346 10.91 -27.15 3.29
C TYR A 346 12.36 -27.49 2.95
N LYS A 347 12.64 -27.91 1.71
CA LYS A 347 13.99 -28.23 1.25
C LYS A 347 14.94 -27.03 1.34
N LEU A 348 14.47 -25.87 0.93
CA LEU A 348 15.18 -24.59 1.05
C LEU A 348 15.55 -24.30 2.51
N THR A 349 14.57 -24.41 3.41
CA THR A 349 14.78 -24.19 4.86
C THR A 349 15.84 -25.12 5.41
N ILE A 350 15.80 -26.40 5.06
CA ILE A 350 16.83 -27.38 5.48
C ILE A 350 18.21 -26.97 4.93
N LYS A 351 18.33 -26.63 3.62
CA LYS A 351 19.60 -26.20 3.02
C LYS A 351 20.13 -24.95 3.72
N LEU A 352 19.34 -23.90 3.85
CA LEU A 352 19.73 -22.65 4.52
C LEU A 352 20.12 -22.88 6.00
N SER A 353 19.40 -23.78 6.70
CA SER A 353 19.73 -24.07 8.09
C SER A 353 21.09 -24.74 8.24
N ARG A 354 21.56 -25.45 7.21
CA ARG A 354 22.80 -26.25 7.23
C ARG A 354 24.03 -25.51 6.71
N GLU A 355 23.84 -24.31 6.12
CA GLU A 355 24.96 -23.46 5.68
C GLU A 355 25.92 -23.17 6.85
N ASN A 356 27.22 -23.13 6.57
CA ASN A 356 28.24 -22.89 7.60
C ASN A 356 28.29 -21.44 8.06
N SER A 357 27.84 -20.50 7.23
CA SER A 357 27.71 -19.07 7.52
C SER A 357 26.27 -18.61 7.30
N LYS A 358 25.92 -17.48 7.92
CA LYS A 358 24.64 -16.82 7.58
C LYS A 358 24.66 -16.33 6.13
N PRO A 359 23.55 -16.39 5.40
CA PRO A 359 23.41 -15.69 4.15
C PRO A 359 23.82 -14.22 4.29
N LEU A 360 24.73 -13.77 3.42
CA LEU A 360 25.18 -12.38 3.42
C LEU A 360 24.07 -11.50 2.88
N PHE A 361 23.70 -10.46 3.62
CA PHE A 361 22.73 -9.47 3.13
C PHE A 361 23.34 -8.62 1.99
N THR A 362 22.58 -8.50 0.92
CA THR A 362 22.87 -7.62 -0.22
C THR A 362 21.71 -6.66 -0.42
N LEU A 363 21.99 -5.38 -0.54
CA LEU A 363 20.97 -4.40 -0.86
C LEU A 363 20.48 -4.59 -2.30
N SER A 364 19.21 -4.94 -2.46
CA SER A 364 18.58 -5.17 -3.75
C SER A 364 17.22 -4.45 -3.81
N GLY A 365 17.18 -3.33 -4.49
CA GLY A 365 16.04 -2.42 -4.52
C GLY A 365 15.97 -1.45 -3.33
N PRO A 366 14.92 -0.63 -3.24
CA PRO A 366 14.77 0.37 -2.17
C PRO A 366 14.46 -0.29 -0.83
N LYS A 367 14.99 0.23 0.27
CA LYS A 367 14.72 -0.27 1.63
C LYS A 367 13.40 0.19 2.23
N LYS A 368 12.89 1.32 1.78
CA LYS A 368 11.60 1.90 2.21
C LYS A 368 10.96 2.52 0.99
N GLN A 369 9.66 2.47 0.91
CA GLN A 369 8.96 3.49 0.13
C GLN A 369 9.43 4.83 0.68
N LYS A 370 10.09 5.65 -0.14
CA LYS A 370 10.35 7.06 0.21
C LYS A 370 8.97 7.70 0.41
N ASN A 371 8.54 7.77 1.67
CA ASN A 371 7.35 8.50 2.12
C ASN A 371 6.15 8.52 1.13
N SER A 372 5.84 7.40 0.53
CA SER A 372 4.53 7.20 -0.06
C SER A 372 3.78 6.21 0.82
N ARG A 373 3.29 6.67 1.97
CA ARG A 373 1.98 6.18 2.38
C ARG A 373 1.13 6.42 1.17
N SER A 374 0.58 5.38 0.59
CA SER A 374 -0.20 5.51 -0.62
C SER A 374 -1.41 6.39 -0.32
N ASN A 375 -1.23 7.69 -0.47
CA ASN A 375 -2.30 8.63 -0.71
C ASN A 375 -2.82 8.43 -2.13
N GLN A 376 -2.77 7.17 -2.63
CA GLN A 376 -3.36 6.86 -3.92
C GLN A 376 -4.85 7.11 -3.82
N LYS A 377 -5.22 8.34 -4.15
CA LYS A 377 -6.61 8.78 -4.20
C LYS A 377 -7.37 8.11 -5.35
N VAL A 378 -6.63 7.51 -6.27
CA VAL A 378 -7.15 6.87 -7.47
C VAL A 378 -6.45 5.53 -7.72
N LYS A 379 -7.18 4.58 -8.29
CA LYS A 379 -6.65 3.28 -8.73
C LYS A 379 -6.69 3.23 -10.26
N LEU A 380 -5.62 2.77 -10.88
CA LEU A 380 -5.59 2.58 -12.34
C LEU A 380 -6.53 1.45 -12.80
N GLY A 381 -6.80 0.48 -11.93
CA GLY A 381 -7.67 -0.66 -12.24
C GLY A 381 -6.93 -1.83 -12.88
N ILE A 382 -5.63 -1.96 -12.57
CA ILE A 382 -4.77 -3.04 -13.08
C ILE A 382 -4.22 -3.88 -11.93
N ILE A 383 -3.93 -5.14 -12.22
CA ILE A 383 -3.08 -6.00 -11.42
C ILE A 383 -1.70 -6.00 -12.06
N PRO A 384 -0.65 -5.56 -11.34
CA PRO A 384 0.70 -5.60 -11.85
C PRO A 384 1.24 -7.03 -11.82
N TYR A 385 2.06 -7.38 -12.82
CA TYR A 385 2.83 -8.60 -12.82
C TYR A 385 4.07 -8.46 -11.94
N TYR A 386 4.22 -9.33 -10.97
CA TYR A 386 5.31 -9.27 -9.98
C TYR A 386 6.52 -10.14 -10.32
N GLY A 387 6.48 -10.89 -11.42
CA GLY A 387 7.58 -11.76 -11.84
C GLY A 387 8.48 -11.15 -12.93
N GLY A 388 9.75 -11.55 -12.91
CA GLY A 388 10.72 -11.29 -13.97
C GLY A 388 11.42 -9.93 -13.96
N THR A 389 12.54 -9.83 -14.67
CA THR A 389 13.40 -8.62 -14.79
C THR A 389 12.94 -7.73 -15.96
N ILE A 390 11.66 -7.37 -15.99
CA ILE A 390 11.11 -6.52 -17.04
C ILE A 390 11.32 -5.05 -16.67
N LYS A 391 12.07 -4.31 -17.47
CA LYS A 391 12.17 -2.86 -17.29
C LYS A 391 10.84 -2.20 -17.66
N GLY A 392 10.08 -1.75 -16.64
CA GLY A 392 8.71 -1.22 -16.74
C GLY A 392 7.75 -1.99 -15.84
N LEU A 393 6.48 -1.56 -15.75
CA LEU A 393 5.44 -2.30 -15.07
C LEU A 393 4.62 -3.09 -16.09
N LYS A 394 4.77 -4.41 -16.12
CA LYS A 394 3.90 -5.27 -16.93
C LYS A 394 2.52 -5.36 -16.27
N VAL A 395 1.48 -5.15 -17.03
CA VAL A 395 0.09 -5.34 -16.62
C VAL A 395 -0.24 -6.82 -16.74
N ASP A 396 -0.50 -7.47 -15.62
CA ASP A 396 -0.96 -8.86 -15.63
C ASP A 396 -2.42 -8.90 -16.06
N LYS A 397 -3.26 -8.10 -15.42
CA LYS A 397 -4.69 -8.03 -15.73
C LYS A 397 -5.29 -6.64 -15.54
N ILE A 398 -6.44 -6.44 -16.18
CA ILE A 398 -7.38 -5.36 -15.88
C ILE A 398 -8.46 -5.96 -14.97
N TYR A 399 -8.52 -5.55 -13.72
CA TYR A 399 -9.54 -6.08 -12.80
C TYR A 399 -10.84 -5.25 -12.81
N ASP A 400 -10.77 -3.98 -13.21
CA ASP A 400 -11.94 -3.12 -13.35
C ASP A 400 -12.22 -2.84 -14.83
N PRO A 401 -13.17 -3.54 -15.45
CA PRO A 401 -13.51 -3.36 -16.87
C PRO A 401 -14.11 -1.98 -17.18
N ASN A 402 -14.60 -1.28 -16.15
CA ASN A 402 -15.10 0.09 -16.23
C ASN A 402 -14.12 1.12 -15.66
N GLY A 403 -12.97 0.67 -15.22
CA GLY A 403 -11.93 1.50 -14.60
C GLY A 403 -11.13 2.35 -15.58
N PRO A 404 -10.28 3.22 -15.05
CA PRO A 404 -9.45 4.15 -15.84
C PRO A 404 -8.58 3.46 -16.89
N ALA A 405 -7.92 2.35 -16.53
CA ALA A 405 -7.07 1.61 -17.46
C ALA A 405 -7.84 1.02 -18.63
N ALA A 406 -8.99 0.36 -18.35
CA ALA A 406 -9.82 -0.25 -19.39
C ALA A 406 -10.36 0.80 -20.37
N LYS A 407 -10.89 1.92 -19.84
CA LYS A 407 -11.39 3.04 -20.65
C LYS A 407 -10.32 3.68 -21.51
N ALA A 408 -9.09 3.73 -21.02
CA ALA A 408 -7.93 4.24 -21.74
C ALA A 408 -7.40 3.23 -22.78
N GLY A 409 -7.86 1.99 -22.78
CA GLY A 409 -7.43 0.95 -23.70
C GLY A 409 -6.13 0.26 -23.31
N ILE A 410 -5.72 0.32 -22.02
CA ILE A 410 -4.67 -0.53 -21.47
C ILE A 410 -5.18 -1.98 -21.45
N ARG A 411 -4.31 -2.94 -21.67
CA ARG A 411 -4.65 -4.38 -21.79
C ARG A 411 -3.66 -5.22 -20.99
N SER A 412 -4.07 -6.44 -20.64
CA SER A 412 -3.16 -7.47 -20.12
C SER A 412 -1.99 -7.69 -21.09
N GLY A 413 -0.79 -7.84 -20.56
CA GLY A 413 0.46 -7.98 -21.30
C GLY A 413 1.13 -6.66 -21.70
N ASP A 414 0.48 -5.50 -21.55
CA ASP A 414 1.12 -4.20 -21.75
C ASP A 414 2.21 -3.95 -20.71
N ILE A 415 3.26 -3.22 -21.10
CA ILE A 415 4.31 -2.80 -20.19
C ILE A 415 4.26 -1.28 -20.08
N ILE A 416 3.85 -0.74 -18.94
CA ILE A 416 3.87 0.69 -18.66
C ILE A 416 5.33 1.13 -18.57
N LYS A 417 5.71 2.10 -19.40
CA LYS A 417 7.08 2.61 -19.54
C LYS A 417 7.25 4.00 -18.95
N SER A 418 6.21 4.81 -18.94
CA SER A 418 6.22 6.12 -18.33
C SER A 418 4.81 6.56 -17.91
N ILE A 419 4.74 7.46 -16.94
CA ILE A 419 3.55 8.20 -16.54
C ILE A 419 3.91 9.68 -16.52
N ASN A 420 3.11 10.51 -17.21
CA ASN A 420 3.39 11.94 -17.37
C ASN A 420 4.84 12.21 -17.82
N LYS A 421 5.31 11.45 -18.83
CA LYS A 421 6.67 11.50 -19.38
C LYS A 421 7.79 11.11 -18.38
N LYS A 422 7.45 10.73 -17.15
CA LYS A 422 8.43 10.26 -16.16
C LYS A 422 8.56 8.74 -16.27
N PRO A 423 9.78 8.18 -16.36
CA PRO A 423 9.98 6.75 -16.55
C PRO A 423 9.39 5.94 -15.40
N VAL A 424 8.93 4.75 -15.75
CA VAL A 424 8.52 3.68 -14.84
C VAL A 424 9.41 2.49 -15.17
N ASN A 425 10.33 2.13 -14.29
CA ASN A 425 11.25 1.01 -14.46
C ASN A 425 10.82 -0.24 -13.69
N ASP A 426 10.02 -0.05 -12.63
CA ASP A 426 9.52 -1.10 -11.74
C ASP A 426 8.20 -0.67 -11.10
N ILE A 427 7.63 -1.55 -10.27
CA ILE A 427 6.39 -1.31 -9.52
C ILE A 427 6.50 -0.11 -8.56
N TYR A 428 7.68 0.12 -7.98
CA TYR A 428 7.88 1.17 -6.99
C TYR A 428 7.89 2.55 -7.63
N GLU A 429 8.53 2.65 -8.80
CA GLU A 429 8.45 3.87 -9.59
C GLU A 429 7.03 4.11 -10.08
N PHE A 430 6.31 3.07 -10.49
CA PHE A 430 4.89 3.17 -10.83
C PHE A 430 4.08 3.73 -9.66
N MET A 431 4.18 3.13 -8.48
CA MET A 431 3.46 3.61 -7.28
C MET A 431 3.80 5.07 -6.98
N LYS A 432 5.09 5.43 -7.08
CA LYS A 432 5.55 6.81 -6.89
C LYS A 432 4.96 7.78 -7.94
N ARG A 433 4.73 7.33 -9.18
CA ARG A 433 4.10 8.17 -10.22
C ARG A 433 2.60 8.29 -10.02
N MET A 434 1.97 7.25 -9.50
CA MET A 434 0.55 7.25 -9.14
C MET A 434 0.24 8.09 -7.90
N ASP A 435 1.24 8.25 -7.04
CA ASP A 435 1.13 9.09 -5.84
C ASP A 435 0.94 10.56 -6.25
N GLY A 436 -0.06 11.21 -5.67
CA GLY A 436 -0.40 12.60 -6.00
C GLY A 436 -1.33 12.79 -7.20
N ILE A 437 -1.86 11.70 -7.80
CA ILE A 437 -2.92 11.79 -8.81
C ILE A 437 -4.28 11.85 -8.11
N ASP A 438 -5.07 12.85 -8.45
CA ASP A 438 -6.41 13.05 -7.89
C ASP A 438 -7.51 12.51 -8.82
N LYS A 439 -8.68 12.19 -8.25
CA LYS A 439 -9.87 11.82 -9.01
C LYS A 439 -10.28 12.98 -9.92
N GLY A 440 -10.59 12.69 -11.18
CA GLY A 440 -10.90 13.67 -12.23
C GLY A 440 -9.68 14.08 -13.07
N GLN A 441 -8.46 13.76 -12.65
CA GLN A 441 -7.25 14.07 -13.41
C GLN A 441 -7.08 13.17 -14.64
N SER A 442 -6.47 13.73 -15.68
CA SER A 442 -5.99 12.99 -16.85
C SER A 442 -4.47 12.94 -16.85
N ILE A 443 -3.92 11.76 -17.10
CA ILE A 443 -2.48 11.54 -17.20
C ILE A 443 -2.12 10.90 -18.54
N SER A 444 -0.91 11.14 -19.01
CA SER A 444 -0.34 10.38 -20.13
C SER A 444 0.37 9.14 -19.61
N VAL A 445 0.11 7.99 -20.23
CA VAL A 445 0.75 6.72 -19.93
C VAL A 445 1.34 6.16 -21.21
N ASP A 446 2.65 6.00 -21.26
CA ASP A 446 3.30 5.30 -22.36
C ASP A 446 3.37 3.82 -22.04
N ILE A 447 2.79 3.01 -22.89
CA ILE A 447 2.84 1.55 -22.81
C ILE A 447 3.66 0.96 -23.96
N LYS A 448 4.29 -0.19 -23.72
CA LYS A 448 4.87 -1.01 -24.77
C LYS A 448 3.93 -2.19 -25.03
N ARG A 449 3.41 -2.31 -26.26
CA ARG A 449 2.53 -3.39 -26.73
C ARG A 449 3.07 -3.92 -28.05
N ASN A 450 3.30 -5.23 -28.14
CA ASN A 450 3.85 -5.87 -29.35
C ASN A 450 5.11 -5.16 -29.91
N GLY A 451 6.03 -4.76 -29.00
CA GLY A 451 7.26 -4.09 -29.36
C GLY A 451 7.16 -2.57 -29.60
N LYS A 452 5.97 -2.03 -29.81
CA LYS A 452 5.73 -0.60 -30.10
C LYS A 452 5.36 0.18 -28.84
N ILE A 453 5.79 1.44 -28.76
CA ILE A 453 5.37 2.38 -27.72
C ILE A 453 4.08 3.08 -28.18
N ILE A 454 3.09 3.08 -27.32
CA ILE A 454 1.78 3.70 -27.55
C ILE A 454 1.52 4.64 -26.35
N MET A 455 1.23 5.88 -26.62
CA MET A 455 0.80 6.84 -25.60
C MET A 455 -0.72 6.77 -25.46
N LEU A 456 -1.18 6.58 -24.24
CA LEU A 456 -2.60 6.57 -23.87
C LEU A 456 -2.88 7.70 -22.89
N THR A 457 -4.07 8.27 -22.97
CA THR A 457 -4.57 9.21 -21.96
C THR A 457 -5.51 8.48 -21.02
N VAL A 458 -5.16 8.46 -19.74
CA VAL A 458 -5.96 7.84 -18.68
C VAL A 458 -6.63 8.92 -17.89
N ARG A 459 -7.95 8.83 -17.70
CA ARG A 459 -8.75 9.74 -16.86
C ARG A 459 -9.25 8.99 -15.62
N PHE A 460 -9.04 9.57 -14.43
CA PHE A 460 -9.46 9.02 -13.14
C PHE A 460 -10.78 9.61 -12.65
#